data_bdd31b7eb330f42b27ff110160c0cfc0
#
_entry.id   bdd31b7eb330f42b27ff110160c0cfc0
#
_cell.length_a   1.000
_cell.length_b   1.000
_cell.length_c   1.000
_cell.angle_alpha   90.00
_cell.angle_beta   90.00
_cell.angle_gamma   90.00
#
_symmetry.space_group_name_H-M   'P 1'
#
loop_
_entity.id
_entity.type
_entity.pdbx_description
1 polymer ?
#
loop_
_entity_poly.entity_id
_entity_poly.type
_entity_poly.pdbx_seq_one_letter_code
_entity_poly.pdbx_strand_id
1 'polypeptide(L)'
;MRLDCRTTTLPNGVRFYTEHVPAVSSAALGIWVGTGSREEKAGENGAAHFIEHMLFKGTSTHTAREMAQRMDAIGGQMNAFTTKECTCFYGRALNTHLGEAADILCSMFFDAKFAEEDVQTERGVILEEIGMYADDPADLVMERMSAAIYKGSSLARPILGKKSTLEKMTGQWLKEYKQSHYTPDRVVVSLAGSFEDAFVEELMERFAAMEPGHLKPGKPAVYHPAMTLKRKATEQNHLLLTFPSISDTDPRRFPMQLLSSILGGGMSSRLFQEVRERQGLCYNVYTYGSGYQETGTFSIYAALNKETEMQALSAIRQVVEQFTQDGVTEQELNRVRELAKANVLMGLESTTARMNSMARAALRGEKVRTEEEIIAAYDAVTAEEIRTLAQETFQWAQCAFSAVGKVDTEEHYHQIIHAL
;
A
#
# COMPACT_ATOMS: atom_id res chain seq x y z
N MET A 1 -14.09 22.06 -10.40
CA MET A 1 -13.55 22.17 -11.78
C MET A 1 -13.54 20.77 -12.37
N ARG A 2 -14.34 20.47 -13.40
CA ARG A 2 -14.31 19.15 -14.05
C ARG A 2 -12.94 18.96 -14.68
N LEU A 3 -12.13 18.12 -14.11
CA LEU A 3 -10.87 17.68 -14.70
C LEU A 3 -11.19 16.49 -15.61
N ASP A 4 -10.71 16.55 -16.83
CA ASP A 4 -10.99 15.56 -17.87
C ASP A 4 -9.94 14.46 -17.79
N CYS A 5 -10.28 13.38 -17.07
CA CYS A 5 -9.44 12.19 -17.07
C CYS A 5 -9.65 11.42 -18.37
N ARG A 6 -8.62 11.41 -19.23
CA ARG A 6 -8.63 10.65 -20.48
C ARG A 6 -8.00 9.28 -20.26
N THR A 7 -8.60 8.27 -20.88
CA THR A 7 -8.10 6.90 -20.82
C THR A 7 -7.89 6.35 -22.22
N THR A 8 -6.74 5.75 -22.46
CA THR A 8 -6.40 5.10 -23.72
C THR A 8 -5.76 3.74 -23.43
N THR A 9 -6.19 2.71 -24.15
CA THR A 9 -5.55 1.39 -24.10
C THR A 9 -4.87 1.13 -25.43
N LEU A 10 -3.57 0.86 -25.38
CA LEU A 10 -2.79 0.52 -26.58
C LEU A 10 -3.13 -0.88 -27.07
N PRO A 11 -2.87 -1.20 -28.35
CA PRO A 11 -3.13 -2.53 -28.91
C PRO A 11 -2.43 -3.68 -28.19
N ASN A 12 -1.26 -3.42 -27.56
CA ASN A 12 -0.52 -4.40 -26.77
C ASN A 12 -1.05 -4.56 -25.33
N GLY A 13 -2.00 -3.74 -24.87
CA GLY A 13 -2.65 -3.83 -23.56
C GLY A 13 -2.18 -2.78 -22.53
N VAL A 14 -1.15 -1.98 -22.82
CA VAL A 14 -0.75 -0.88 -21.92
C VAL A 14 -1.87 0.16 -21.81
N ARG A 15 -2.17 0.59 -20.60
CA ARG A 15 -3.24 1.55 -20.29
C ARG A 15 -2.67 2.88 -19.88
N PHE A 16 -3.14 3.95 -20.51
CA PHE A 16 -2.80 5.33 -20.21
C PHE A 16 -3.97 6.02 -19.52
N TYR A 17 -3.68 6.73 -18.44
CA TYR A 17 -4.60 7.57 -17.69
C TYR A 17 -3.98 8.96 -17.55
N THR A 18 -4.62 9.98 -18.13
CA THR A 18 -4.07 11.34 -18.12
C THR A 18 -5.09 12.34 -17.60
N GLU A 19 -4.64 13.27 -16.76
CA GLU A 19 -5.46 14.36 -16.22
C GLU A 19 -4.72 15.68 -16.38
N HIS A 20 -5.18 16.50 -17.33
CA HIS A 20 -4.59 17.82 -17.57
C HIS A 20 -5.07 18.83 -16.54
N VAL A 21 -4.14 19.42 -15.78
CA VAL A 21 -4.38 20.43 -14.75
C VAL A 21 -3.63 21.72 -15.12
N PRO A 22 -4.22 22.61 -15.93
CA PRO A 22 -3.54 23.77 -16.48
C PRO A 22 -3.15 24.84 -15.43
N ALA A 23 -3.75 24.78 -14.25
CA ALA A 23 -3.52 25.73 -13.16
C ALA A 23 -2.19 25.52 -12.42
N VAL A 24 -1.48 24.40 -12.67
CA VAL A 24 -0.21 24.08 -12.02
C VAL A 24 0.95 24.14 -13.03
N SER A 25 2.16 24.39 -12.54
CA SER A 25 3.39 24.45 -13.37
C SER A 25 4.18 23.14 -13.33
N SER A 26 3.63 22.07 -12.78
CA SER A 26 4.30 20.77 -12.67
C SER A 26 3.43 19.63 -13.18
N ALA A 27 4.06 18.49 -13.50
CA ALA A 27 3.36 17.26 -13.77
C ALA A 27 4.03 16.09 -13.03
N ALA A 28 3.23 15.10 -12.69
CA ALA A 28 3.67 13.83 -12.11
C ALA A 28 3.36 12.70 -13.09
N LEU A 29 4.39 11.93 -13.45
CA LEU A 29 4.33 10.76 -14.30
C LEU A 29 4.63 9.52 -13.47
N GLY A 30 3.79 8.48 -13.56
CA GLY A 30 3.98 7.19 -12.91
C GLY A 30 3.86 6.04 -13.90
N ILE A 31 4.82 5.12 -13.86
CA ILE A 31 4.78 3.83 -14.55
C ILE A 31 4.47 2.79 -13.51
N TRP A 32 3.26 2.26 -13.56
CA TRP A 32 2.75 1.28 -12.61
C TRP A 32 2.70 -0.10 -13.27
N VAL A 33 3.12 -1.10 -12.54
CA VAL A 33 3.04 -2.49 -12.95
C VAL A 33 2.16 -3.23 -11.94
N GLY A 34 1.08 -3.85 -12.40
CA GLY A 34 0.20 -4.69 -11.58
C GLY A 34 0.86 -6.02 -11.21
N THR A 35 2.11 -5.94 -10.75
CA THR A 35 2.95 -7.04 -10.30
C THR A 35 3.75 -6.58 -9.09
N GLY A 36 3.65 -7.33 -8.00
CA GLY A 36 4.37 -7.09 -6.76
C GLY A 36 4.88 -8.41 -6.17
N SER A 37 5.09 -8.45 -4.86
CA SER A 37 5.59 -9.68 -4.21
C SER A 37 4.56 -10.81 -4.16
N ARG A 38 3.30 -10.54 -4.51
CA ARG A 38 2.23 -11.54 -4.56
C ARG A 38 2.41 -12.53 -5.70
N GLU A 39 2.91 -12.10 -6.85
CA GLU A 39 3.13 -12.93 -8.03
C GLU A 39 4.35 -13.85 -7.89
N GLU A 40 5.21 -13.59 -6.92
CA GLU A 40 6.42 -14.38 -6.69
C GLU A 40 6.11 -15.80 -6.22
N LYS A 41 6.83 -16.79 -6.71
CA LYS A 41 6.89 -18.13 -6.11
C LYS A 41 7.77 -18.08 -4.83
N ALA A 42 7.72 -19.13 -4.03
CA ALA A 42 8.48 -19.18 -2.78
C ALA A 42 10.00 -19.01 -2.97
N GLY A 43 10.55 -19.52 -4.06
CA GLY A 43 11.98 -19.39 -4.42
C GLY A 43 12.35 -18.06 -5.07
N GLU A 44 11.37 -17.23 -5.41
CA GLU A 44 11.51 -15.94 -6.10
C GLU A 44 11.26 -14.75 -5.14
N ASN A 45 10.99 -15.05 -3.86
CA ASN A 45 10.58 -14.04 -2.90
C ASN A 45 11.63 -12.95 -2.70
N GLY A 46 11.21 -11.70 -2.93
CA GLY A 46 12.02 -10.49 -2.92
C GLY A 46 12.42 -10.00 -4.31
N ALA A 47 12.04 -10.70 -5.40
CA ALA A 47 12.40 -10.33 -6.77
C ALA A 47 11.83 -8.98 -7.19
N ALA A 48 10.55 -8.71 -6.88
CA ALA A 48 9.89 -7.47 -7.27
C ALA A 48 10.57 -6.24 -6.62
N HIS A 49 10.89 -6.34 -5.33
CA HIS A 49 11.60 -5.29 -4.62
C HIS A 49 13.05 -5.16 -5.08
N PHE A 50 13.75 -6.26 -5.34
CA PHE A 50 15.10 -6.22 -5.88
C PHE A 50 15.15 -5.54 -7.26
N ILE A 51 14.18 -5.82 -8.14
CA ILE A 51 14.06 -5.16 -9.45
C ILE A 51 13.84 -3.65 -9.26
N GLU A 52 13.01 -3.25 -8.30
CA GLU A 52 12.83 -1.84 -7.97
C GLU A 52 14.18 -1.16 -7.73
N HIS A 53 15.03 -1.70 -6.85
CA HIS A 53 16.38 -1.19 -6.58
C HIS A 53 17.24 -1.16 -7.85
N MET A 54 17.22 -2.24 -8.62
CA MET A 54 18.08 -2.38 -9.79
C MET A 54 17.77 -1.40 -10.93
N LEU A 55 16.53 -0.91 -11.05
CA LEU A 55 16.19 0.07 -12.06
C LEU A 55 16.90 1.42 -11.83
N PHE A 56 17.31 1.72 -10.61
CA PHE A 56 18.09 2.93 -10.28
C PHE A 56 19.60 2.77 -10.48
N LYS A 57 20.11 1.58 -10.84
CA LYS A 57 21.57 1.31 -10.90
C LYS A 57 22.22 1.54 -12.27
N GLY A 58 21.49 2.14 -13.17
CA GLY A 58 22.00 2.57 -14.47
C GLY A 58 21.38 1.80 -15.64
N THR A 59 21.50 2.44 -16.77
CA THR A 59 20.98 1.99 -18.06
C THR A 59 22.14 1.77 -19.05
N SER A 60 21.86 1.29 -20.25
CA SER A 60 22.88 1.15 -21.30
C SER A 60 23.59 2.47 -21.62
N THR A 61 22.90 3.60 -21.41
CA THR A 61 23.38 4.94 -21.80
C THR A 61 23.84 5.81 -20.63
N HIS A 62 23.35 5.55 -19.41
CA HIS A 62 23.62 6.39 -18.24
C HIS A 62 23.93 5.55 -16.99
N THR A 63 24.87 6.02 -16.20
CA THR A 63 25.12 5.51 -14.85
C THR A 63 24.04 6.00 -13.88
N ALA A 64 23.92 5.33 -12.72
CA ALA A 64 23.04 5.76 -11.63
C ALA A 64 23.28 7.22 -11.23
N ARG A 65 24.57 7.61 -11.14
CA ARG A 65 24.97 8.98 -10.80
C ARG A 65 24.52 10.00 -11.85
N GLU A 66 24.70 9.70 -13.13
CA GLU A 66 24.28 10.59 -14.20
C GLU A 66 22.76 10.77 -14.24
N MET A 67 22.00 9.70 -14.05
CA MET A 67 20.53 9.78 -13.96
C MET A 67 20.10 10.67 -12.78
N ALA A 68 20.70 10.49 -11.60
CA ALA A 68 20.42 11.34 -10.44
C ALA A 68 20.78 12.82 -10.72
N GLN A 69 21.96 13.07 -11.28
CA GLN A 69 22.40 14.43 -11.63
C GLN A 69 21.50 15.11 -12.67
N ARG A 70 21.02 14.36 -13.68
CA ARG A 70 20.05 14.87 -14.67
C ARG A 70 18.73 15.25 -14.02
N MET A 71 18.20 14.40 -13.14
CA MET A 71 16.96 14.68 -12.39
C MET A 71 17.12 15.89 -11.47
N ASP A 72 18.23 15.98 -10.75
CA ASP A 72 18.56 17.13 -9.89
C ASP A 72 18.69 18.44 -10.69
N ALA A 73 19.32 18.39 -11.86
CA ALA A 73 19.54 19.56 -12.72
C ALA A 73 18.23 20.22 -13.20
N ILE A 74 17.15 19.45 -13.32
CA ILE A 74 15.82 19.96 -13.67
C ILE A 74 14.95 20.27 -12.43
N GLY A 75 15.49 20.12 -11.21
CA GLY A 75 14.72 20.24 -9.96
C GLY A 75 13.61 19.19 -9.84
N GLY A 76 13.77 18.08 -10.55
CA GLY A 76 12.84 16.97 -10.54
C GLY A 76 12.98 16.07 -9.30
N GLN A 77 11.99 15.25 -9.08
CA GLN A 77 11.99 14.23 -8.03
C GLN A 77 11.58 12.91 -8.66
N MET A 78 12.28 11.83 -8.34
CA MET A 78 11.88 10.48 -8.72
C MET A 78 11.96 9.54 -7.52
N ASN A 79 11.07 8.56 -7.49
CA ASN A 79 11.05 7.53 -6.47
C ASN A 79 10.34 6.27 -7.02
N ALA A 80 10.38 5.20 -6.24
CA ALA A 80 9.63 3.99 -6.53
C ALA A 80 9.13 3.35 -5.24
N PHE A 81 8.22 2.40 -5.37
CA PHE A 81 7.81 1.52 -4.28
C PHE A 81 7.27 0.22 -4.81
N THR A 82 7.45 -0.83 -4.02
CA THR A 82 6.88 -2.15 -4.24
C THR A 82 5.88 -2.48 -3.13
N THR A 83 4.72 -2.96 -3.55
CA THR A 83 3.70 -3.50 -2.64
C THR A 83 3.53 -5.00 -2.88
N LYS A 84 2.53 -5.60 -2.23
CA LYS A 84 2.16 -6.99 -2.52
C LYS A 84 1.66 -7.17 -3.96
N GLU A 85 0.92 -6.20 -4.51
CA GLU A 85 0.19 -6.34 -5.77
C GLU A 85 0.64 -5.40 -6.89
N CYS A 86 1.50 -4.43 -6.61
CA CYS A 86 2.05 -3.56 -7.65
C CYS A 86 3.44 -3.03 -7.31
N THR A 87 4.16 -2.64 -8.37
CA THR A 87 5.38 -1.84 -8.30
C THR A 87 5.16 -0.55 -9.08
N CYS A 88 5.62 0.57 -8.56
CA CYS A 88 5.47 1.88 -9.18
C CYS A 88 6.80 2.59 -9.26
N PHE A 89 7.09 3.17 -10.43
CA PHE A 89 8.20 4.09 -10.68
C PHE A 89 7.60 5.43 -11.07
N TYR A 90 7.92 6.49 -10.36
CA TYR A 90 7.30 7.79 -10.63
C TYR A 90 8.25 8.94 -10.48
N GLY A 91 7.95 10.03 -11.18
CA GLY A 91 8.66 11.28 -11.07
C GLY A 91 7.73 12.48 -11.16
N ARG A 92 8.21 13.60 -10.63
CA ARG A 92 7.56 14.90 -10.72
C ARG A 92 8.58 15.96 -11.13
N ALA A 93 8.23 16.77 -12.11
CA ALA A 93 9.05 17.88 -12.57
C ALA A 93 8.18 19.09 -12.97
N LEU A 94 8.80 20.21 -13.23
CA LEU A 94 8.13 21.32 -13.93
C LEU A 94 7.70 20.84 -15.32
N ASN A 95 6.60 21.37 -15.82
CA ASN A 95 6.08 21.05 -17.16
C ASN A 95 7.11 21.30 -18.27
N THR A 96 7.95 22.34 -18.12
CA THR A 96 9.04 22.66 -19.06
C THR A 96 10.16 21.61 -19.10
N HIS A 97 10.24 20.72 -18.10
CA HIS A 97 11.26 19.68 -17.98
C HIS A 97 10.66 18.26 -17.94
N LEU A 98 9.36 18.16 -18.24
CA LEU A 98 8.65 16.87 -18.16
C LEU A 98 9.24 15.84 -19.15
N GLY A 99 9.66 16.26 -20.34
CA GLY A 99 10.32 15.40 -21.32
C GLY A 99 11.58 14.75 -20.76
N GLU A 100 12.46 15.55 -20.13
CA GLU A 100 13.69 15.03 -19.51
C GLU A 100 13.41 14.05 -18.37
N ALA A 101 12.43 14.36 -17.50
CA ALA A 101 12.02 13.47 -16.43
C ALA A 101 11.45 12.14 -16.96
N ALA A 102 10.65 12.19 -18.04
CA ALA A 102 10.11 11.02 -18.69
C ALA A 102 11.19 10.19 -19.37
N ASP A 103 12.19 10.82 -20.00
CA ASP A 103 13.33 10.12 -20.61
C ASP A 103 14.10 9.32 -19.58
N ILE A 104 14.35 9.89 -18.40
CA ILE A 104 15.02 9.19 -17.31
C ILE A 104 14.18 7.99 -16.84
N LEU A 105 12.90 8.20 -16.54
CA LEU A 105 12.01 7.12 -16.06
C LEU A 105 11.83 6.01 -17.09
N CYS A 106 11.62 6.35 -18.36
CA CYS A 106 11.51 5.37 -19.43
C CYS A 106 12.82 4.61 -19.65
N SER A 107 13.96 5.29 -19.62
CA SER A 107 15.28 4.66 -19.71
C SER A 107 15.50 3.64 -18.58
N MET A 108 15.17 4.01 -17.34
CA MET A 108 15.20 3.09 -16.19
C MET A 108 14.28 1.90 -16.41
N PHE A 109 13.05 2.15 -16.86
CA PHE A 109 12.05 1.10 -17.03
C PHE A 109 12.40 0.12 -18.16
N PHE A 110 12.86 0.61 -19.31
CA PHE A 110 13.10 -0.22 -20.50
C PHE A 110 14.51 -0.79 -20.57
N ASP A 111 15.52 -0.03 -20.11
CA ASP A 111 16.92 -0.26 -20.46
C ASP A 111 17.88 -0.43 -19.26
N ALA A 112 17.35 -0.79 -18.09
CA ALA A 112 18.20 -1.08 -16.92
C ALA A 112 19.18 -2.22 -17.19
N LYS A 113 20.45 -2.05 -16.78
CA LYS A 113 21.56 -2.99 -17.07
C LYS A 113 21.50 -4.29 -16.31
N PHE A 114 21.10 -4.25 -15.04
CA PHE A 114 21.22 -5.41 -14.12
C PHE A 114 22.65 -5.96 -14.02
N ALA A 115 23.66 -5.07 -13.95
CA ALA A 115 25.05 -5.48 -13.85
C ALA A 115 25.29 -6.28 -12.56
N GLU A 116 26.08 -7.36 -12.65
CA GLU A 116 26.25 -8.28 -11.51
C GLU A 116 26.94 -7.62 -10.31
N GLU A 117 27.83 -6.67 -10.52
CA GLU A 117 28.46 -5.87 -9.46
C GLU A 117 27.45 -5.00 -8.69
N ASP A 118 26.48 -4.40 -9.41
CA ASP A 118 25.38 -3.64 -8.80
C ASP A 118 24.43 -4.56 -8.05
N VAL A 119 24.14 -5.75 -8.58
CA VAL A 119 23.33 -6.77 -7.90
C VAL A 119 23.98 -7.20 -6.57
N GLN A 120 25.30 -7.40 -6.54
CA GLN A 120 26.01 -7.73 -5.30
C GLN A 120 25.92 -6.60 -4.27
N THR A 121 26.09 -5.36 -4.72
CA THR A 121 26.00 -4.16 -3.88
C THR A 121 24.59 -4.00 -3.32
N GLU A 122 23.57 -4.03 -4.18
CA GLU A 122 22.18 -3.82 -3.77
C GLU A 122 21.62 -4.97 -2.93
N ARG A 123 22.07 -6.19 -3.16
CA ARG A 123 21.76 -7.30 -2.24
C ARG A 123 22.20 -6.98 -0.81
N GLY A 124 23.38 -6.37 -0.64
CA GLY A 124 23.87 -5.90 0.66
C GLY A 124 22.92 -4.87 1.26
N VAL A 125 22.53 -3.87 0.50
CA VAL A 125 21.57 -2.81 0.92
C VAL A 125 20.23 -3.40 1.35
N ILE A 126 19.65 -4.30 0.54
CA ILE A 126 18.37 -4.96 0.87
C ILE A 126 18.49 -5.83 2.14
N LEU A 127 19.63 -6.50 2.36
CA LEU A 127 19.84 -7.27 3.59
C LEU A 127 19.94 -6.38 4.84
N GLU A 128 20.53 -5.19 4.73
CA GLU A 128 20.52 -4.18 5.79
C GLU A 128 19.09 -3.67 6.04
N GLU A 129 18.33 -3.42 4.98
CA GLU A 129 16.92 -3.01 5.09
C GLU A 129 16.06 -4.08 5.78
N ILE A 130 16.24 -5.36 5.45
CA ILE A 130 15.60 -6.48 6.17
C ILE A 130 15.95 -6.44 7.66
N GLY A 131 17.22 -6.13 8.00
CA GLY A 131 17.67 -5.93 9.36
C GLY A 131 16.93 -4.80 10.07
N MET A 132 16.78 -3.64 9.41
CA MET A 132 16.05 -2.48 9.95
C MET A 132 14.58 -2.83 10.26
N TYR A 133 13.87 -3.47 9.36
CA TYR A 133 12.49 -3.93 9.59
C TYR A 133 12.39 -4.98 10.72
N ALA A 134 13.36 -5.88 10.82
CA ALA A 134 13.40 -6.85 11.90
C ALA A 134 13.70 -6.20 13.27
N ASP A 135 14.34 -5.05 13.27
CA ASP A 135 14.65 -4.29 14.49
C ASP A 135 13.51 -3.37 14.93
N ASP A 136 12.68 -2.88 14.03
CA ASP A 136 11.49 -2.11 14.37
C ASP A 136 10.36 -3.04 14.84
N PRO A 137 9.92 -2.95 16.11
CA PRO A 137 8.87 -3.84 16.61
C PRO A 137 7.48 -3.54 16.04
N ALA A 138 7.22 -2.33 15.55
CA ALA A 138 5.94 -1.99 14.92
C ALA A 138 5.83 -2.62 13.52
N ASP A 139 6.89 -2.57 12.73
CA ASP A 139 6.94 -3.23 11.43
C ASP A 139 6.92 -4.76 11.59
N LEU A 140 7.72 -5.27 12.53
CA LEU A 140 7.83 -6.69 12.80
C LEU A 140 6.49 -7.32 13.24
N VAL A 141 5.68 -6.63 14.04
CA VAL A 141 4.37 -7.14 14.47
C VAL A 141 3.39 -7.27 13.30
N MET A 142 3.45 -6.32 12.35
CA MET A 142 2.62 -6.32 11.13
C MET A 142 3.05 -7.40 10.14
N GLU A 143 4.37 -7.54 9.92
CA GLU A 143 4.90 -8.59 9.04
C GLU A 143 4.57 -9.99 9.57
N ARG A 144 4.75 -10.21 10.86
CA ARG A 144 4.40 -11.47 11.52
C ARG A 144 2.91 -11.79 11.44
N MET A 145 2.05 -10.78 11.57
CA MET A 145 0.61 -10.93 11.39
C MET A 145 0.31 -11.42 9.97
N SER A 146 0.80 -10.72 8.95
CA SER A 146 0.57 -11.10 7.56
C SER A 146 1.06 -12.51 7.25
N ALA A 147 2.24 -12.88 7.77
CA ALA A 147 2.79 -14.22 7.62
C ALA A 147 1.93 -15.32 8.26
N ALA A 148 1.28 -15.02 9.39
CA ALA A 148 0.45 -15.97 10.12
C ALA A 148 -0.94 -16.14 9.48
N ILE A 149 -1.65 -15.04 9.21
CA ILE A 149 -3.03 -15.07 8.70
C ILE A 149 -3.16 -15.55 7.26
N TYR A 150 -2.11 -15.34 6.43
CA TYR A 150 -2.08 -15.77 5.03
C TYR A 150 -1.15 -16.97 4.79
N LYS A 151 -0.90 -17.76 5.84
CA LYS A 151 -0.03 -18.94 5.76
C LYS A 151 -0.38 -19.85 4.57
N GLY A 152 0.63 -20.18 3.76
CA GLY A 152 0.45 -21.00 2.54
C GLY A 152 0.16 -20.18 1.27
N SER A 153 -0.07 -18.87 1.39
CA SER A 153 -0.25 -17.93 0.28
C SER A 153 1.00 -17.08 0.05
N SER A 154 1.08 -16.46 -1.12
CA SER A 154 2.12 -15.48 -1.42
C SER A 154 2.02 -14.20 -0.57
N LEU A 155 0.81 -13.82 -0.13
CA LEU A 155 0.62 -12.68 0.77
C LEU A 155 1.30 -12.86 2.14
N ALA A 156 1.58 -14.10 2.55
CA ALA A 156 2.31 -14.40 3.78
C ALA A 156 3.81 -14.05 3.71
N ARG A 157 4.38 -13.88 2.51
CA ARG A 157 5.82 -13.66 2.34
C ARG A 157 6.16 -12.17 2.43
N PRO A 158 7.30 -11.78 3.04
CA PRO A 158 7.73 -10.39 3.11
C PRO A 158 7.99 -9.81 1.69
N ILE A 159 7.79 -8.51 1.52
CA ILE A 159 8.06 -7.82 0.25
C ILE A 159 9.57 -7.81 -0.06
N LEU A 160 10.38 -7.55 0.95
CA LEU A 160 11.84 -7.50 0.82
C LEU A 160 12.46 -8.87 0.51
N GLY A 161 11.72 -9.96 0.67
CA GLY A 161 12.24 -11.31 0.49
C GLY A 161 12.96 -11.85 1.71
N LYS A 162 13.76 -12.88 1.49
CA LYS A 162 14.60 -13.53 2.51
C LYS A 162 16.03 -13.65 2.01
N LYS A 163 17.01 -13.59 2.91
CA LYS A 163 18.41 -13.77 2.58
C LYS A 163 18.65 -14.98 1.67
N SER A 164 18.06 -16.13 2.01
CA SER A 164 18.21 -17.38 1.24
C SER A 164 17.65 -17.37 -0.18
N THR A 165 16.70 -16.48 -0.50
CA THR A 165 16.20 -16.28 -1.87
C THR A 165 17.02 -15.23 -2.60
N LEU A 166 17.32 -14.10 -1.95
CA LEU A 166 18.08 -13.00 -2.53
C LEU A 166 19.50 -13.42 -2.96
N GLU A 167 20.17 -14.27 -2.18
CA GLU A 167 21.51 -14.79 -2.49
C GLU A 167 21.59 -15.60 -3.81
N LYS A 168 20.46 -16.08 -4.31
CA LYS A 168 20.38 -16.86 -5.55
C LYS A 168 20.08 -16.03 -6.80
N MET A 169 19.67 -14.77 -6.61
CA MET A 169 19.29 -13.89 -7.71
C MET A 169 20.52 -13.28 -8.36
N THR A 170 20.72 -13.52 -9.65
CA THR A 170 21.74 -12.90 -10.49
C THR A 170 21.14 -11.78 -11.32
N GLY A 171 21.97 -10.91 -11.90
CA GLY A 171 21.51 -9.85 -12.80
C GLY A 171 20.71 -10.38 -13.98
N GLN A 172 21.22 -11.46 -14.61
CA GLN A 172 20.53 -12.12 -15.72
C GLN A 172 19.16 -12.68 -15.30
N TRP A 173 19.10 -13.34 -14.14
CA TRP A 173 17.84 -13.89 -13.62
C TRP A 173 16.81 -12.79 -13.30
N LEU A 174 17.23 -11.68 -12.68
CA LEU A 174 16.36 -10.55 -12.38
C LEU A 174 15.83 -9.89 -13.66
N LYS A 175 16.67 -9.77 -14.69
CA LYS A 175 16.26 -9.26 -16.00
C LYS A 175 15.22 -10.14 -16.67
N GLU A 176 15.41 -11.46 -16.66
CA GLU A 176 14.44 -12.43 -17.19
C GLU A 176 13.13 -12.43 -16.40
N TYR A 177 13.21 -12.34 -15.07
CA TYR A 177 12.04 -12.21 -14.22
C TYR A 177 11.25 -10.94 -14.57
N LYS A 178 11.91 -9.78 -14.66
CA LYS A 178 11.28 -8.52 -15.08
C LYS A 178 10.59 -8.68 -16.44
N GLN A 179 11.24 -9.24 -17.44
CA GLN A 179 10.65 -9.43 -18.77
C GLN A 179 9.39 -10.31 -18.74
N SER A 180 9.36 -11.34 -17.91
CA SER A 180 8.22 -12.25 -17.79
C SER A 180 7.06 -11.72 -16.95
N HIS A 181 7.30 -10.73 -16.09
CA HIS A 181 6.31 -10.20 -15.13
C HIS A 181 5.83 -8.79 -15.46
N TYR A 182 6.65 -7.98 -16.14
CA TYR A 182 6.30 -6.63 -16.55
C TYR A 182 5.66 -6.65 -17.95
N THR A 183 4.52 -7.34 -18.06
CA THR A 183 3.81 -7.50 -19.32
C THR A 183 2.91 -6.28 -19.60
N PRO A 184 2.68 -5.92 -20.88
CA PRO A 184 1.92 -4.72 -21.25
C PRO A 184 0.52 -4.64 -20.64
N ASP A 185 -0.19 -5.77 -20.54
CA ASP A 185 -1.53 -5.86 -19.93
C ASP A 185 -1.56 -5.50 -18.45
N ARG A 186 -0.39 -5.51 -17.78
CA ARG A 186 -0.22 -5.12 -16.38
C ARG A 186 0.33 -3.71 -16.20
N VAL A 187 0.75 -3.04 -17.28
CA VAL A 187 1.32 -1.70 -17.20
C VAL A 187 0.22 -0.64 -17.29
N VAL A 188 0.28 0.29 -16.35
CA VAL A 188 -0.53 1.51 -16.33
C VAL A 188 0.42 2.70 -16.30
N VAL A 189 0.34 3.56 -17.30
CA VAL A 189 1.02 4.86 -17.31
C VAL A 189 0.03 5.93 -16.87
N SER A 190 0.33 6.62 -15.80
CA SER A 190 -0.54 7.65 -15.23
C SER A 190 0.17 8.99 -15.20
N LEU A 191 -0.44 10.03 -15.76
CA LEU A 191 0.11 11.38 -15.87
C LEU A 191 -0.91 12.41 -15.39
N ALA A 192 -0.53 13.26 -14.45
CA ALA A 192 -1.37 14.36 -13.96
C ALA A 192 -0.58 15.66 -13.85
N GLY A 193 -1.18 16.76 -14.26
CA GLY A 193 -0.58 18.07 -14.17
C GLY A 193 -0.63 18.86 -15.47
N SER A 194 0.32 19.75 -15.70
CA SER A 194 0.41 20.55 -16.91
C SER A 194 1.33 19.87 -17.93
N PHE A 195 0.80 19.53 -19.11
CA PHE A 195 1.51 18.87 -20.20
C PHE A 195 0.79 19.11 -21.54
N GLU A 196 1.50 18.90 -22.64
CA GLU A 196 0.95 18.99 -24.00
C GLU A 196 0.49 17.61 -24.49
N ASP A 197 -0.57 17.55 -25.33
CA ASP A 197 -1.06 16.30 -25.88
C ASP A 197 0.00 15.54 -26.69
N ALA A 198 0.86 16.25 -27.43
CA ALA A 198 1.98 15.66 -28.17
C ALA A 198 2.95 14.87 -27.28
N PHE A 199 3.16 15.29 -26.05
CA PHE A 199 3.99 14.56 -25.08
C PHE A 199 3.35 13.21 -24.72
N VAL A 200 2.02 13.14 -24.59
CA VAL A 200 1.32 11.90 -24.32
C VAL A 200 1.42 10.94 -25.51
N GLU A 201 1.33 11.45 -26.73
CA GLU A 201 1.48 10.65 -27.97
C GLU A 201 2.89 10.05 -28.05
N GLU A 202 3.93 10.83 -27.76
CA GLU A 202 5.32 10.35 -27.71
C GLU A 202 5.52 9.23 -26.65
N LEU A 203 4.94 9.39 -25.45
CA LEU A 203 4.96 8.35 -24.43
C LEU A 203 4.25 7.08 -24.90
N MET A 204 3.09 7.22 -25.55
CA MET A 204 2.35 6.07 -26.08
C MET A 204 3.18 5.29 -27.10
N GLU A 205 3.91 5.96 -27.98
CA GLU A 205 4.81 5.32 -28.97
C GLU A 205 5.90 4.48 -28.28
N ARG A 206 6.51 5.00 -27.21
CA ARG A 206 7.53 4.28 -26.42
C ARG A 206 6.96 2.99 -25.81
N PHE A 207 5.78 3.04 -25.24
CA PHE A 207 5.14 1.87 -24.61
C PHE A 207 4.49 0.92 -25.63
N ALA A 208 4.14 1.38 -26.82
CA ALA A 208 3.64 0.53 -27.90
C ALA A 208 4.67 -0.49 -28.38
N ALA A 209 5.97 -0.22 -28.17
CA ALA A 209 7.06 -1.14 -28.49
C ALA A 209 7.20 -2.32 -27.52
N MET A 210 6.46 -2.37 -26.41
CA MET A 210 6.48 -3.52 -25.49
C MET A 210 5.89 -4.75 -26.19
N GLU A 211 6.64 -5.85 -26.15
CA GLU A 211 6.16 -7.13 -26.70
C GLU A 211 4.93 -7.65 -25.94
N PRO A 212 3.90 -8.14 -26.63
CA PRO A 212 2.74 -8.72 -26.01
C PRO A 212 3.09 -9.85 -25.04
N GLY A 213 2.43 -9.85 -23.89
CA GLY A 213 2.66 -10.86 -22.86
C GLY A 213 1.46 -10.93 -21.92
N HIS A 214 1.35 -12.02 -21.18
CA HIS A 214 0.30 -12.20 -20.18
C HIS A 214 0.82 -13.02 -19.01
N LEU A 215 0.69 -12.47 -17.81
CA LEU A 215 0.98 -13.17 -16.57
C LEU A 215 -0.33 -13.70 -15.95
N LYS A 216 -0.39 -15.01 -15.71
CA LYS A 216 -1.55 -15.59 -15.05
C LYS A 216 -1.66 -15.11 -13.61
N PRO A 217 -2.87 -14.76 -13.13
CA PRO A 217 -3.07 -14.40 -11.74
C PRO A 217 -2.65 -15.53 -10.80
N GLY A 218 -2.11 -15.15 -9.64
CA GLY A 218 -1.81 -16.09 -8.56
C GLY A 218 -3.08 -16.72 -7.96
N LYS A 219 -2.90 -17.70 -7.09
CA LYS A 219 -4.02 -18.28 -6.36
C LYS A 219 -4.59 -17.25 -5.36
N PRO A 220 -5.92 -17.22 -5.17
CA PRO A 220 -6.54 -16.41 -4.14
C PRO A 220 -5.96 -16.72 -2.75
N ALA A 221 -5.76 -15.68 -1.96
CA ALA A 221 -5.34 -15.82 -0.57
C ALA A 221 -6.56 -15.99 0.33
N VAL A 222 -6.44 -16.89 1.32
CA VAL A 222 -7.48 -17.14 2.30
C VAL A 222 -6.97 -16.69 3.66
N TYR A 223 -7.79 -15.92 4.36
CA TYR A 223 -7.52 -15.49 5.73
C TYR A 223 -7.76 -16.68 6.69
N HIS A 224 -6.86 -16.84 7.65
CA HIS A 224 -6.99 -17.78 8.76
C HIS A 224 -6.72 -17.05 10.08
N PRO A 225 -7.60 -17.15 11.10
CA PRO A 225 -7.27 -16.59 12.40
C PRO A 225 -6.03 -17.28 12.96
N ALA A 226 -5.12 -16.49 13.52
CA ALA A 226 -3.84 -16.99 14.01
C ALA A 226 -3.34 -16.17 15.20
N MET A 227 -2.56 -16.76 16.07
CA MET A 227 -1.81 -16.07 17.12
C MET A 227 -0.32 -16.20 16.86
N THR A 228 0.42 -15.10 17.01
CA THR A 228 1.88 -15.10 16.86
C THR A 228 2.52 -14.15 17.87
N LEU A 229 3.44 -14.69 18.63
CA LEU A 229 4.16 -13.96 19.70
C LEU A 229 5.66 -13.94 19.40
N LYS A 230 6.30 -12.80 19.63
CA LYS A 230 7.75 -12.66 19.51
C LYS A 230 8.31 -11.91 20.70
N ARG A 231 9.10 -12.60 21.53
CA ARG A 231 9.85 -11.96 22.60
C ARG A 231 10.98 -11.11 22.00
N LYS A 232 11.01 -9.85 22.39
CA LYS A 232 12.03 -8.86 22.05
C LYS A 232 12.20 -7.89 23.23
N ALA A 233 13.40 -7.44 23.49
CA ALA A 233 13.67 -6.43 24.51
C ALA A 233 13.28 -5.05 23.96
N THR A 234 12.07 -4.61 24.26
CA THR A 234 11.49 -3.32 23.85
C THR A 234 10.98 -2.56 25.08
N GLU A 235 10.88 -1.25 24.98
CA GLU A 235 10.24 -0.44 26.04
C GLU A 235 8.75 -0.71 26.13
N GLN A 236 8.07 -0.81 24.98
CA GLN A 236 6.64 -1.11 24.87
C GLN A 236 6.41 -2.45 24.17
N ASN A 237 5.29 -3.09 24.45
CA ASN A 237 4.77 -4.19 23.67
C ASN A 237 3.95 -3.64 22.51
N HIS A 238 4.23 -4.11 21.31
CA HIS A 238 3.52 -3.76 20.07
C HIS A 238 2.54 -4.85 19.76
N LEU A 239 1.26 -4.52 19.76
CA LEU A 239 0.15 -5.47 19.63
C LEU A 239 -0.69 -5.15 18.40
N LEU A 240 -1.16 -6.19 17.75
CA LEU A 240 -2.03 -6.09 16.58
C LEU A 240 -3.18 -7.09 16.70
N LEU A 241 -4.40 -6.57 16.74
CA LEU A 241 -5.64 -7.31 16.59
C LEU A 241 -6.09 -7.18 15.15
N THR A 242 -6.31 -8.28 14.43
CA THR A 242 -6.67 -8.27 13.01
C THR A 242 -7.88 -9.14 12.75
N PHE A 243 -8.83 -8.61 12.01
CA PHE A 243 -10.05 -9.28 11.58
C PHE A 243 -10.07 -9.41 10.05
N PRO A 244 -10.73 -10.44 9.49
CA PRO A 244 -11.01 -10.47 8.06
C PRO A 244 -11.90 -9.29 7.68
N SER A 245 -11.67 -8.73 6.52
CA SER A 245 -12.40 -7.55 6.04
C SER A 245 -12.61 -7.62 4.53
N ILE A 246 -13.23 -6.58 4.00
CA ILE A 246 -13.53 -6.45 2.57
C ILE A 246 -12.27 -6.34 1.71
N SER A 247 -12.38 -6.77 0.46
CA SER A 247 -11.32 -6.59 -0.55
C SER A 247 -11.21 -5.12 -1.00
N ASP A 248 -10.10 -4.78 -1.67
CA ASP A 248 -9.89 -3.42 -2.23
C ASP A 248 -10.87 -3.07 -3.34
N THR A 249 -11.50 -4.08 -3.96
CA THR A 249 -12.50 -3.92 -5.01
C THR A 249 -13.95 -3.91 -4.50
N ASP A 250 -14.19 -4.12 -3.20
CA ASP A 250 -15.53 -4.11 -2.61
C ASP A 250 -16.13 -2.69 -2.68
N PRO A 251 -17.36 -2.51 -3.18
CA PRO A 251 -18.00 -1.20 -3.24
C PRO A 251 -18.21 -0.55 -1.87
N ARG A 252 -18.24 -1.34 -0.77
CA ARG A 252 -18.41 -0.87 0.61
C ARG A 252 -17.13 -0.27 1.22
N ARG A 253 -16.08 -0.04 0.44
CA ARG A 253 -14.83 0.59 0.94
C ARG A 253 -15.05 1.98 1.53
N PHE A 254 -16.01 2.78 1.04
CA PHE A 254 -16.31 4.09 1.61
C PHE A 254 -16.90 3.99 3.01
N PRO A 255 -17.96 3.18 3.28
CA PRO A 255 -18.39 2.91 4.65
C PRO A 255 -17.27 2.35 5.52
N MET A 256 -16.41 1.45 5.02
CA MET A 256 -15.30 0.87 5.78
C MET A 256 -14.23 1.92 6.16
N GLN A 257 -13.95 2.88 5.29
CA GLN A 257 -13.04 4.00 5.60
C GLN A 257 -13.60 4.91 6.69
N LEU A 258 -14.91 5.21 6.63
CA LEU A 258 -15.57 6.01 7.69
C LEU A 258 -15.64 5.24 9.02
N LEU A 259 -15.92 3.93 8.98
CA LEU A 259 -15.84 3.04 10.14
C LEU A 259 -14.47 3.13 10.80
N SER A 260 -13.40 2.95 10.00
CA SER A 260 -12.02 3.03 10.50
C SER A 260 -11.73 4.40 11.11
N SER A 261 -12.18 5.49 10.46
CA SER A 261 -11.97 6.84 10.96
C SER A 261 -12.67 7.10 12.30
N ILE A 262 -13.90 6.61 12.50
CA ILE A 262 -14.64 6.75 13.76
C ILE A 262 -13.99 5.92 14.85
N LEU A 263 -13.61 4.68 14.55
CA LEU A 263 -13.07 3.75 15.55
C LEU A 263 -11.66 4.12 16.00
N GLY A 264 -10.74 4.42 15.08
CA GLY A 264 -9.31 4.64 15.41
C GLY A 264 -8.54 5.57 14.47
N GLY A 265 -9.22 6.40 13.64
CA GLY A 265 -8.56 7.21 12.60
C GLY A 265 -8.03 8.57 13.05
N GLY A 266 -8.04 8.90 14.33
CA GLY A 266 -7.52 10.19 14.81
C GLY A 266 -7.88 10.51 16.24
N MET A 267 -7.54 11.73 16.69
CA MET A 267 -7.70 12.15 18.09
C MET A 267 -9.16 12.12 18.59
N SER A 268 -10.14 12.28 17.71
CA SER A 268 -11.56 12.22 18.07
C SER A 268 -12.19 10.83 17.92
N SER A 269 -11.39 9.81 17.58
CA SER A 269 -11.83 8.43 17.43
C SER A 269 -12.12 7.78 18.80
N ARG A 270 -12.98 6.76 18.81
CA ARG A 270 -13.41 6.11 20.06
C ARG A 270 -12.24 5.45 20.80
N LEU A 271 -11.36 4.75 20.10
CA LEU A 271 -10.18 4.12 20.71
C LEU A 271 -9.23 5.15 21.31
N PHE A 272 -8.95 6.23 20.57
CA PHE A 272 -8.07 7.28 21.08
C PHE A 272 -8.64 7.95 22.34
N GLN A 273 -9.92 8.33 22.31
CA GLN A 273 -10.59 8.98 23.43
C GLN A 273 -10.69 8.07 24.65
N GLU A 274 -11.02 6.81 24.46
CA GLU A 274 -11.21 5.87 25.57
C GLU A 274 -9.90 5.36 26.15
N VAL A 275 -9.02 4.81 25.29
CA VAL A 275 -7.83 4.07 25.73
C VAL A 275 -6.68 5.02 26.07
N ARG A 276 -6.51 6.10 25.27
CA ARG A 276 -5.42 7.05 25.49
C ARG A 276 -5.84 8.23 26.37
N GLU A 277 -6.89 9.00 26.01
CA GLU A 277 -7.20 10.23 26.71
C GLU A 277 -7.84 9.96 28.07
N ARG A 278 -8.85 9.09 28.14
CA ARG A 278 -9.58 8.85 29.39
C ARG A 278 -8.83 7.94 30.34
N GLN A 279 -8.22 6.88 29.85
CA GLN A 279 -7.58 5.87 30.71
C GLN A 279 -6.05 5.97 30.75
N GLY A 280 -5.40 6.69 29.85
CA GLY A 280 -3.94 6.88 29.82
C GLY A 280 -3.15 5.59 29.60
N LEU A 281 -3.73 4.57 28.93
CA LEU A 281 -3.16 3.22 28.85
C LEU A 281 -2.15 3.05 27.72
N CYS A 282 -2.14 3.95 26.73
CA CYS A 282 -1.22 3.88 25.59
C CYS A 282 -0.84 5.28 25.09
N TYR A 283 0.26 5.37 24.40
CA TYR A 283 0.61 6.55 23.60
C TYR A 283 0.03 6.47 22.20
N ASN A 284 0.01 5.26 21.63
CA ASN A 284 -0.43 5.00 20.26
C ASN A 284 -1.51 3.90 20.24
N VAL A 285 -2.68 4.23 19.69
CA VAL A 285 -3.73 3.29 19.31
C VAL A 285 -4.42 3.80 18.06
N TYR A 286 -4.50 2.98 17.02
CA TYR A 286 -5.13 3.34 15.76
C TYR A 286 -5.63 2.13 14.98
N THR A 287 -6.46 2.38 13.98
CA THR A 287 -6.99 1.38 13.07
C THR A 287 -6.50 1.61 11.65
N TYR A 288 -6.33 0.53 10.90
CA TYR A 288 -6.10 0.58 9.47
C TYR A 288 -6.66 -0.65 8.76
N GLY A 289 -7.06 -0.46 7.51
CA GLY A 289 -7.44 -1.55 6.60
C GLY A 289 -6.32 -1.87 5.63
N SER A 290 -6.15 -3.15 5.30
CA SER A 290 -5.32 -3.61 4.18
C SER A 290 -6.19 -4.38 3.22
N GLY A 291 -6.46 -3.80 2.04
CA GLY A 291 -7.22 -4.44 0.97
C GLY A 291 -6.29 -5.03 -0.09
N TYR A 292 -6.65 -6.20 -0.59
CA TYR A 292 -6.09 -6.87 -1.75
C TYR A 292 -7.21 -7.18 -2.73
N GLN A 293 -6.88 -7.64 -3.95
CA GLN A 293 -7.89 -7.87 -5.00
C GLN A 293 -9.08 -8.73 -4.55
N GLU A 294 -8.86 -9.79 -3.77
CA GLU A 294 -9.93 -10.72 -3.36
C GLU A 294 -10.09 -10.89 -1.86
N THR A 295 -9.28 -10.24 -1.04
CA THR A 295 -9.33 -10.35 0.41
C THR A 295 -8.91 -9.05 1.06
N GLY A 296 -9.21 -8.89 2.34
CA GLY A 296 -8.75 -7.74 3.11
C GLY A 296 -8.72 -8.03 4.60
N THR A 297 -8.12 -7.14 5.34
CA THR A 297 -8.07 -7.16 6.80
C THR A 297 -8.37 -5.80 7.38
N PHE A 298 -8.93 -5.80 8.57
CA PHE A 298 -9.07 -4.63 9.42
C PHE A 298 -8.25 -4.85 10.69
N SER A 299 -7.37 -3.92 11.00
CA SER A 299 -6.42 -4.08 12.10
C SER A 299 -6.53 -2.94 13.11
N ILE A 300 -6.36 -3.28 14.38
CA ILE A 300 -6.21 -2.36 15.51
C ILE A 300 -4.80 -2.55 16.06
N TYR A 301 -3.99 -1.50 15.98
CA TYR A 301 -2.64 -1.47 16.51
C TYR A 301 -2.62 -0.71 17.84
N ALA A 302 -1.83 -1.20 18.79
CA ALA A 302 -1.54 -0.48 20.03
C ALA A 302 -0.10 -0.73 20.51
N ALA A 303 0.56 0.33 20.98
CA ALA A 303 1.84 0.25 21.69
C ALA A 303 1.60 0.47 23.18
N LEU A 304 1.85 -0.56 24.00
CA LEU A 304 1.39 -0.66 25.39
C LEU A 304 2.56 -0.94 26.36
N ASN A 305 2.44 -0.42 27.56
CA ASN A 305 3.29 -0.87 28.66
C ASN A 305 2.86 -2.26 29.13
N LYS A 306 3.83 -3.09 29.52
CA LYS A 306 3.58 -4.45 29.96
C LYS A 306 2.62 -4.52 31.17
N GLU A 307 2.74 -3.57 32.09
CA GLU A 307 1.96 -3.54 33.33
C GLU A 307 0.47 -3.23 33.11
N THR A 308 0.16 -2.46 32.06
CA THR A 308 -1.20 -2.03 31.74
C THR A 308 -1.80 -2.69 30.52
N GLU A 309 -1.05 -3.59 29.88
CA GLU A 309 -1.40 -4.24 28.61
C GLU A 309 -2.76 -4.92 28.64
N MET A 310 -3.05 -5.71 29.68
CA MET A 310 -4.30 -6.44 29.79
C MET A 310 -5.50 -5.52 30.01
N GLN A 311 -5.32 -4.42 30.77
CA GLN A 311 -6.33 -3.40 30.94
C GLN A 311 -6.62 -2.68 29.62
N ALA A 312 -5.57 -2.36 28.85
CA ALA A 312 -5.71 -1.72 27.54
C ALA A 312 -6.41 -2.63 26.52
N LEU A 313 -6.06 -3.91 26.46
CA LEU A 313 -6.75 -4.89 25.61
C LEU A 313 -8.22 -5.04 25.98
N SER A 314 -8.55 -5.08 27.28
CA SER A 314 -9.94 -5.10 27.74
C SER A 314 -10.70 -3.84 27.33
N ALA A 315 -10.08 -2.67 27.45
CA ALA A 315 -10.68 -1.39 27.04
C ALA A 315 -10.89 -1.35 25.51
N ILE A 316 -9.91 -1.79 24.71
CA ILE A 316 -10.02 -1.91 23.25
C ILE A 316 -11.20 -2.81 22.89
N ARG A 317 -11.29 -3.99 23.52
CA ARG A 317 -12.38 -4.93 23.30
C ARG A 317 -13.74 -4.31 23.59
N GLN A 318 -13.90 -3.66 24.74
CA GLN A 318 -15.15 -2.99 25.13
C GLN A 318 -15.57 -1.93 24.10
N VAL A 319 -14.61 -1.12 23.62
CA VAL A 319 -14.89 -0.10 22.59
C VAL A 319 -15.38 -0.75 21.31
N VAL A 320 -14.75 -1.83 20.86
CA VAL A 320 -15.13 -2.56 19.62
C VAL A 320 -16.51 -3.21 19.80
N GLU A 321 -16.78 -3.87 20.93
CA GLU A 321 -18.08 -4.49 21.22
C GLU A 321 -19.20 -3.46 21.29
N GLN A 322 -18.97 -2.34 21.98
CA GLN A 322 -19.93 -1.24 22.06
C GLN A 322 -20.17 -0.61 20.69
N PHE A 323 -19.10 -0.42 19.89
CA PHE A 323 -19.24 0.07 18.51
C PHE A 323 -20.13 -0.86 17.67
N THR A 324 -19.94 -2.17 17.80
CA THR A 324 -20.70 -3.19 17.06
C THR A 324 -22.17 -3.25 17.49
N GLN A 325 -22.44 -3.06 18.77
CA GLN A 325 -23.80 -3.09 19.33
C GLN A 325 -24.58 -1.82 19.04
N ASP A 326 -23.99 -0.68 19.37
CA ASP A 326 -24.68 0.62 19.35
C ASP A 326 -24.61 1.29 17.96
N GLY A 327 -23.66 0.89 17.11
CA GLY A 327 -23.38 1.57 15.84
C GLY A 327 -22.73 2.93 16.07
N VAL A 328 -22.99 3.86 15.16
CA VAL A 328 -22.42 5.22 15.17
C VAL A 328 -23.52 6.27 15.28
N THR A 329 -23.22 7.39 15.92
CA THR A 329 -24.12 8.53 15.98
C THR A 329 -24.04 9.34 14.69
N GLU A 330 -25.11 10.06 14.35
CA GLU A 330 -25.12 10.98 13.21
C GLU A 330 -24.05 12.08 13.35
N GLN A 331 -23.74 12.50 14.56
CA GLN A 331 -22.71 13.49 14.82
C GLN A 331 -21.31 12.94 14.50
N GLU A 332 -20.99 11.70 14.88
CA GLU A 332 -19.73 11.03 14.52
C GLU A 332 -19.64 10.84 13.00
N LEU A 333 -20.70 10.34 12.38
CA LEU A 333 -20.73 10.10 10.94
C LEU A 333 -20.54 11.39 10.14
N ASN A 334 -21.24 12.47 10.49
CA ASN A 334 -21.10 13.76 9.81
C ASN A 334 -19.68 14.32 9.96
N ARG A 335 -19.09 14.22 11.15
CA ARG A 335 -17.71 14.67 11.40
C ARG A 335 -16.69 13.94 10.50
N VAL A 336 -16.79 12.62 10.38
CA VAL A 336 -15.82 11.86 9.55
C VAL A 336 -16.10 11.97 8.07
N ARG A 337 -17.35 12.20 7.64
CA ARG A 337 -17.66 12.55 6.25
C ARG A 337 -16.96 13.85 5.85
N GLU A 338 -17.10 14.91 6.67
CA GLU A 338 -16.41 16.19 6.41
C GLU A 338 -14.88 16.02 6.38
N LEU A 339 -14.32 15.23 7.30
CA LEU A 339 -12.90 14.94 7.32
C LEU A 339 -12.47 14.16 6.04
N ALA A 340 -13.22 13.16 5.62
CA ALA A 340 -12.93 12.39 4.41
C ALA A 340 -12.99 13.25 3.15
N LYS A 341 -14.04 14.10 3.03
CA LYS A 341 -14.16 15.04 1.91
C LYS A 341 -13.02 16.05 1.88
N ALA A 342 -12.67 16.64 3.02
CA ALA A 342 -11.54 17.55 3.12
C ALA A 342 -10.22 16.87 2.70
N ASN A 343 -9.96 15.65 3.15
CA ASN A 343 -8.77 14.88 2.78
C ASN A 343 -8.70 14.59 1.27
N VAL A 344 -9.84 14.27 0.64
CA VAL A 344 -9.92 14.07 -0.81
C VAL A 344 -9.60 15.36 -1.54
N LEU A 345 -10.26 16.47 -1.20
CA LEU A 345 -10.08 17.76 -1.88
C LEU A 345 -8.67 18.28 -1.73
N MET A 346 -8.12 18.33 -0.51
CA MET A 346 -6.75 18.76 -0.26
C MET A 346 -5.72 17.79 -0.88
N GLY A 347 -6.00 16.48 -0.87
CA GLY A 347 -5.12 15.49 -1.51
C GLY A 347 -5.02 15.71 -3.01
N LEU A 348 -6.12 16.03 -3.66
CA LEU A 348 -6.18 16.27 -5.11
C LEU A 348 -5.59 17.63 -5.56
N GLU A 349 -5.11 18.48 -4.66
CA GLU A 349 -4.26 19.63 -5.01
C GLU A 349 -2.88 19.18 -5.52
N SER A 350 -2.43 17.98 -5.16
CA SER A 350 -1.15 17.41 -5.57
C SER A 350 -1.28 16.63 -6.88
N THR A 351 -0.43 16.97 -7.88
CA THR A 351 -0.33 16.22 -9.14
C THR A 351 0.06 14.74 -8.90
N THR A 352 0.92 14.48 -7.92
CA THR A 352 1.29 13.09 -7.53
C THR A 352 0.11 12.32 -6.96
N ALA A 353 -0.73 12.95 -6.13
CA ALA A 353 -1.90 12.28 -5.58
C ALA A 353 -2.97 11.99 -6.66
N ARG A 354 -3.14 12.89 -7.63
CA ARG A 354 -4.01 12.66 -8.82
C ARG A 354 -3.50 11.48 -9.64
N MET A 355 -2.22 11.49 -9.99
CA MET A 355 -1.56 10.40 -10.71
C MET A 355 -1.75 9.06 -9.98
N ASN A 356 -1.52 9.01 -8.67
CA ASN A 356 -1.73 7.81 -7.84
C ASN A 356 -3.20 7.35 -7.82
N SER A 357 -4.15 8.28 -7.73
CA SER A 357 -5.58 7.99 -7.70
C SER A 357 -6.05 7.30 -8.98
N MET A 358 -5.65 7.84 -10.14
CA MET A 358 -5.96 7.25 -11.44
C MET A 358 -5.37 5.86 -11.62
N ALA A 359 -4.08 5.69 -11.29
CA ALA A 359 -3.40 4.42 -11.43
C ALA A 359 -3.98 3.33 -10.52
N ARG A 360 -4.32 3.67 -9.28
CA ARG A 360 -4.97 2.73 -8.35
C ARG A 360 -6.36 2.32 -8.85
N ALA A 361 -7.16 3.23 -9.38
CA ALA A 361 -8.43 2.89 -10.01
C ALA A 361 -8.24 1.95 -11.20
N ALA A 362 -7.25 2.25 -12.06
CA ALA A 362 -6.90 1.41 -13.21
C ALA A 362 -6.47 -0.01 -12.81
N LEU A 363 -5.65 -0.15 -11.76
CA LEU A 363 -5.19 -1.45 -11.26
C LEU A 363 -6.33 -2.29 -10.66
N ARG A 364 -7.32 -1.64 -10.06
CA ARG A 364 -8.55 -2.30 -9.57
C ARG A 364 -9.54 -2.65 -10.69
N GLY A 365 -9.29 -2.22 -11.94
CA GLY A 365 -10.24 -2.36 -13.04
C GLY A 365 -11.48 -1.46 -12.88
N GLU A 366 -11.37 -0.36 -12.15
CA GLU A 366 -12.46 0.57 -11.89
C GLU A 366 -12.36 1.82 -12.77
N LYS A 367 -13.52 2.46 -12.99
CA LYS A 367 -13.56 3.81 -13.54
C LYS A 367 -12.92 4.78 -12.56
N VAL A 368 -12.10 5.70 -13.07
CA VAL A 368 -11.63 6.85 -12.30
C VAL A 368 -12.83 7.72 -11.95
N ARG A 369 -13.06 7.94 -10.66
CA ARG A 369 -14.17 8.77 -10.16
C ARG A 369 -13.76 10.23 -10.13
N THR A 370 -14.72 11.12 -10.44
CA THR A 370 -14.52 12.55 -10.24
C THR A 370 -14.56 12.91 -8.74
N GLU A 371 -14.12 14.11 -8.42
CA GLU A 371 -14.19 14.64 -7.05
C GLU A 371 -15.63 14.60 -6.53
N GLU A 372 -16.59 15.02 -7.35
CA GLU A 372 -18.01 15.03 -7.01
C GLU A 372 -18.56 13.62 -6.79
N GLU A 373 -18.15 12.64 -7.61
CA GLU A 373 -18.54 11.23 -7.45
C GLU A 373 -17.97 10.63 -6.15
N ILE A 374 -16.76 11.02 -5.74
CA ILE A 374 -16.15 10.56 -4.47
C ILE A 374 -16.86 11.20 -3.28
N ILE A 375 -17.11 12.52 -3.33
CA ILE A 375 -17.84 13.24 -2.29
C ILE A 375 -19.24 12.65 -2.12
N ALA A 376 -19.97 12.46 -3.22
CA ALA A 376 -21.31 11.86 -3.19
C ALA A 376 -21.30 10.44 -2.61
N ALA A 377 -20.23 9.65 -2.86
CA ALA A 377 -20.10 8.31 -2.29
C ALA A 377 -19.93 8.34 -0.77
N TYR A 378 -19.20 9.33 -0.22
CA TYR A 378 -19.11 9.52 1.24
C TYR A 378 -20.41 10.05 1.83
N ASP A 379 -21.10 10.99 1.16
CA ASP A 379 -22.35 11.55 1.63
C ASP A 379 -23.49 10.51 1.65
N ALA A 380 -23.45 9.55 0.76
CA ALA A 380 -24.43 8.45 0.67
C ALA A 380 -24.28 7.39 1.78
N VAL A 381 -23.12 7.31 2.44
CA VAL A 381 -22.91 6.30 3.52
C VAL A 381 -23.86 6.54 4.67
N THR A 382 -24.52 5.50 5.14
CA THR A 382 -25.47 5.53 6.27
C THR A 382 -24.85 4.95 7.56
N ALA A 383 -25.41 5.32 8.71
CA ALA A 383 -25.02 4.76 10.00
C ALA A 383 -25.29 3.25 10.06
N GLU A 384 -26.35 2.76 9.39
CA GLU A 384 -26.72 1.35 9.35
C GLU A 384 -25.72 0.53 8.49
N GLU A 385 -25.22 1.07 7.39
CA GLU A 385 -24.15 0.40 6.62
C GLU A 385 -22.87 0.24 7.44
N ILE A 386 -22.49 1.26 8.21
CA ILE A 386 -21.32 1.19 9.10
C ILE A 386 -21.56 0.15 10.20
N ARG A 387 -22.75 0.11 10.80
CA ARG A 387 -23.12 -0.85 11.82
C ARG A 387 -23.08 -2.29 11.29
N THR A 388 -23.66 -2.52 10.13
CA THR A 388 -23.64 -3.82 9.45
C THR A 388 -22.21 -4.29 9.18
N LEU A 389 -21.36 -3.42 8.62
CA LEU A 389 -19.94 -3.73 8.39
C LEU A 389 -19.18 -4.02 9.69
N ALA A 390 -19.46 -3.28 10.76
CA ALA A 390 -18.85 -3.55 12.06
C ALA A 390 -19.23 -4.93 12.58
N GLN A 391 -20.51 -5.31 12.45
CA GLN A 391 -21.01 -6.63 12.84
C GLN A 391 -20.42 -7.77 12.02
N GLU A 392 -20.24 -7.55 10.70
CA GLU A 392 -19.59 -8.54 9.82
C GLU A 392 -18.09 -8.69 10.11
N THR A 393 -17.41 -7.57 10.37
CA THR A 393 -15.95 -7.52 10.53
C THR A 393 -15.50 -8.00 11.91
N PHE A 394 -16.09 -7.48 12.99
CA PHE A 394 -15.59 -7.69 14.35
C PHE A 394 -16.11 -8.98 14.98
N GLN A 395 -15.89 -10.11 14.29
CA GLN A 395 -16.19 -11.45 14.81
C GLN A 395 -14.98 -11.94 15.62
N TRP A 396 -15.05 -11.93 16.95
CA TRP A 396 -13.93 -12.27 17.82
C TRP A 396 -13.40 -13.71 17.59
N ALA A 397 -14.25 -14.64 17.18
CA ALA A 397 -13.82 -15.98 16.80
C ALA A 397 -12.89 -16.01 15.58
N GLN A 398 -12.90 -14.95 14.77
CA GLN A 398 -12.03 -14.75 13.60
C GLN A 398 -10.88 -13.79 13.88
N CYS A 399 -10.75 -13.26 15.10
CA CYS A 399 -9.68 -12.35 15.47
C CYS A 399 -8.33 -13.07 15.46
N ALA A 400 -7.39 -12.54 14.68
CA ALA A 400 -5.98 -12.89 14.79
C ALA A 400 -5.25 -11.92 15.71
N PHE A 401 -4.19 -12.39 16.34
CA PHE A 401 -3.39 -11.62 17.26
C PHE A 401 -1.89 -11.75 17.00
N SER A 402 -1.19 -10.64 16.92
CA SER A 402 0.27 -10.60 16.86
C SER A 402 0.80 -9.69 17.97
N ALA A 403 1.86 -10.13 18.64
CA ALA A 403 2.53 -9.31 19.64
C ALA A 403 4.05 -9.43 19.57
N VAL A 404 4.74 -8.29 19.71
CA VAL A 404 6.20 -8.20 19.77
C VAL A 404 6.59 -7.36 20.98
N GLY A 405 7.48 -7.88 21.81
CA GLY A 405 7.97 -7.21 23.01
C GLY A 405 8.19 -8.16 24.17
N LYS A 406 7.96 -7.68 25.39
CA LYS A 406 8.02 -8.47 26.64
C LYS A 406 6.70 -9.27 26.81
N VAL A 407 6.38 -10.10 25.80
CA VAL A 407 5.10 -10.79 25.69
C VAL A 407 4.98 -11.99 26.63
N ASP A 408 3.73 -12.31 27.02
CA ASP A 408 3.37 -13.49 27.81
C ASP A 408 3.16 -14.75 26.96
N THR A 409 2.42 -15.72 27.48
CA THR A 409 2.06 -16.95 26.79
C THR A 409 0.80 -16.75 25.91
N GLU A 410 0.59 -17.65 24.95
CA GLU A 410 -0.63 -17.64 24.13
C GLU A 410 -1.90 -17.77 24.97
N GLU A 411 -1.88 -18.64 26.02
CA GLU A 411 -3.03 -18.82 26.93
C GLU A 411 -3.43 -17.51 27.61
N HIS A 412 -2.44 -16.70 27.98
CA HIS A 412 -2.69 -15.40 28.62
C HIS A 412 -3.51 -14.47 27.70
N TYR A 413 -3.12 -14.36 26.43
CA TYR A 413 -3.85 -13.53 25.45
C TYR A 413 -5.17 -14.15 24.99
N HIS A 414 -5.24 -15.49 24.90
CA HIS A 414 -6.50 -16.20 24.59
C HIS A 414 -7.64 -15.84 25.54
N GLN A 415 -7.35 -15.66 26.83
CA GLN A 415 -8.33 -15.27 27.85
C GLN A 415 -9.03 -13.94 27.56
N ILE A 416 -8.38 -13.00 26.84
CA ILE A 416 -8.99 -11.73 26.48
C ILE A 416 -9.58 -11.74 25.07
N ILE A 417 -8.89 -12.35 24.14
CA ILE A 417 -9.28 -12.31 22.72
C ILE A 417 -10.47 -13.24 22.46
N HIS A 418 -10.54 -14.38 23.16
CA HIS A 418 -11.55 -15.40 22.96
C HIS A 418 -12.40 -15.68 24.23
N ALA A 419 -12.26 -14.88 25.29
CA ALA A 419 -13.16 -15.00 26.43
C ALA A 419 -14.59 -14.68 25.99
N LEU A 420 -15.46 -15.65 26.17
CA LEU A 420 -16.90 -15.54 25.98
C LEU A 420 -17.54 -14.77 27.13
#